data_672e068adbfc67f46c18cb145910e34f
#
_entry.id   672e068adbfc67f46c18cb145910e34f
#
_cell.length_a   1.000
_cell.length_b   1.000
_cell.length_c   1.000
_cell.angle_alpha   90.00
_cell.angle_beta   90.00
_cell.angle_gamma   90.00
#
_symmetry.space_group_name_H-M   'P 1'
#
loop_
_entity.id
_entity.type
_entity.pdbx_description
1 polymer ?
#
loop_
_entity_poly.entity_id
_entity_poly.type
_entity_poly.pdbx_seq_one_letter_code
_entity_poly.pdbx_strand_id
1 'polypeptide(L)'
;MTTADLDAVAAIAVIGFPDHFEGRDLFENRLGLHPSGCFVLADGSGEPKGYMVAYPWRSDSAPALNTLIEAIPDDASVMYLHDMALHPDARGGGHPGVAVARLVEAAKAAGWPALALVAVNDAAPFWARHGFVVRETPEMAAKLASYGSDARYMVRSL
;
A
#
# COMPACT_ATOMS: atom_id res chain seq x y z
N MET A 1 5.75 3.77 11.57
CA MET A 1 4.36 3.87 12.09
C MET A 1 4.30 3.21 13.46
N THR A 2 3.59 3.78 14.38
CA THR A 2 3.31 3.26 15.71
C THR A 2 1.81 3.31 15.98
N THR A 3 1.34 2.75 17.08
CA THR A 3 -0.08 2.81 17.46
C THR A 3 -0.56 4.25 17.72
N ALA A 4 0.33 5.16 18.11
CA ALA A 4 0.00 6.58 18.31
C ALA A 4 -0.31 7.31 16.99
N ASP A 5 0.14 6.80 15.86
CA ASP A 5 -0.05 7.42 14.54
C ASP A 5 -1.40 7.04 13.91
N LEU A 6 -2.07 5.99 14.41
CA LEU A 6 -3.17 5.33 13.71
C LEU A 6 -4.40 6.23 13.46
N ASP A 7 -4.72 7.13 14.39
CA ASP A 7 -5.85 8.05 14.22
C ASP A 7 -5.58 9.05 13.09
N ALA A 8 -4.35 9.57 13.01
CA ALA A 8 -3.93 10.47 11.93
C ALA A 8 -3.85 9.72 10.59
N VAL A 9 -3.35 8.47 10.59
CA VAL A 9 -3.32 7.61 9.40
C VAL A 9 -4.73 7.36 8.86
N ALA A 10 -5.69 6.98 9.71
CA ALA A 10 -7.07 6.78 9.31
C ALA A 10 -7.70 8.07 8.75
N ALA A 11 -7.42 9.23 9.35
CA ALA A 11 -7.90 10.52 8.83
C ALA A 11 -7.34 10.84 7.44
N ILE A 12 -6.05 10.56 7.21
CA ILE A 12 -5.42 10.74 5.88
C ILE A 12 -6.02 9.77 4.86
N ALA A 13 -6.31 8.52 5.26
CA ALA A 13 -6.93 7.52 4.40
C ALA A 13 -8.30 7.96 3.88
N VAL A 14 -9.14 8.51 4.73
CA VAL A 14 -10.47 9.08 4.34
C VAL A 14 -10.33 10.16 3.26
N ILE A 15 -9.29 10.99 3.35
CA ILE A 15 -9.03 12.04 2.36
C ILE A 15 -8.50 11.46 1.05
N GLY A 16 -7.64 10.45 1.14
CA GLY A 16 -6.98 9.83 -0.01
C GLY A 16 -7.87 8.86 -0.79
N PHE A 17 -8.75 8.15 -0.08
CA PHE A 17 -9.58 7.07 -0.62
C PHE A 17 -11.03 7.17 -0.14
N PRO A 18 -11.78 8.21 -0.53
CA PRO A 18 -13.15 8.39 -0.04
C PRO A 18 -14.09 7.25 -0.43
N ASP A 19 -13.84 6.57 -1.55
CA ASP A 19 -14.65 5.47 -2.06
C ASP A 19 -14.17 4.07 -1.61
N HIS A 20 -13.00 4.00 -0.95
CA HIS A 20 -12.38 2.76 -0.47
C HIS A 20 -12.00 2.88 1.02
N PHE A 21 -12.96 3.32 1.82
CA PHE A 21 -12.74 3.57 3.25
C PHE A 21 -12.25 2.33 3.98
N GLU A 22 -11.14 2.47 4.70
CA GLU A 22 -10.66 1.52 5.69
C GLU A 22 -10.56 2.21 7.07
N GLY A 23 -11.11 1.56 8.09
CA GLY A 23 -11.12 2.07 9.45
C GLY A 23 -9.76 1.92 10.14
N ARG A 24 -9.61 2.61 11.27
CA ARG A 24 -8.42 2.56 12.13
C ARG A 24 -8.01 1.14 12.52
N ASP A 25 -8.98 0.29 12.80
CA ASP A 25 -8.80 -1.12 13.18
C ASP A 25 -8.09 -1.94 12.10
N LEU A 26 -8.30 -1.60 10.82
CA LEU A 26 -7.62 -2.24 9.70
C LEU A 26 -6.13 -1.85 9.68
N PHE A 27 -5.79 -0.60 9.90
CA PHE A 27 -4.40 -0.15 10.00
C PHE A 27 -3.70 -0.74 11.22
N GLU A 28 -4.39 -0.85 12.36
CA GLU A 28 -3.87 -1.51 13.56
C GLU A 28 -3.58 -2.98 13.32
N ASN A 29 -4.47 -3.68 12.61
CA ASN A 29 -4.27 -5.06 12.21
C ASN A 29 -3.01 -5.24 11.35
N ARG A 30 -2.82 -4.43 10.28
CA ARG A 30 -1.64 -4.50 9.40
C ARG A 30 -0.37 -4.15 10.14
N LEU A 31 -0.40 -3.14 11.02
CA LEU A 31 0.72 -2.77 11.87
C LEU A 31 1.13 -3.91 12.81
N GLY A 32 0.15 -4.61 13.40
CA GLY A 32 0.41 -5.78 14.25
C GLY A 32 1.01 -6.96 13.49
N LEU A 33 0.56 -7.19 12.25
CA LEU A 33 1.02 -8.31 11.41
C LEU A 33 2.40 -8.08 10.80
N HIS A 34 2.68 -6.86 10.34
CA HIS A 34 3.93 -6.54 9.62
C HIS A 34 4.41 -5.10 9.88
N PRO A 35 4.88 -4.78 11.10
CA PRO A 35 5.27 -3.41 11.47
C PRO A 35 6.40 -2.84 10.60
N SER A 36 7.30 -3.69 10.08
CA SER A 36 8.40 -3.27 9.22
C SER A 36 7.98 -2.76 7.83
N GLY A 37 6.75 -3.02 7.41
CA GLY A 37 6.16 -2.50 6.17
C GLY A 37 5.24 -1.30 6.38
N CYS A 38 5.06 -0.83 7.62
CA CYS A 38 4.18 0.27 7.97
C CYS A 38 4.97 1.54 8.29
N PHE A 39 4.85 2.57 7.46
CA PHE A 39 5.59 3.82 7.58
C PHE A 39 4.66 5.01 7.72
N VAL A 40 5.15 6.10 8.32
CA VAL A 40 4.55 7.42 8.26
C VAL A 40 5.56 8.43 7.73
N LEU A 41 5.06 9.41 6.99
CA LEU A 41 5.74 10.68 6.75
C LEU A 41 5.25 11.64 7.82
N ALA A 42 6.15 12.08 8.70
CA ALA A 42 5.86 13.08 9.72
C ALA A 42 6.45 14.43 9.32
N ASP A 43 5.80 15.51 9.74
CA ASP A 43 6.34 16.86 9.62
C ASP A 43 7.36 17.18 10.76
N GLY A 44 7.82 18.44 10.83
CA GLY A 44 8.79 18.88 11.83
C GLY A 44 8.26 18.85 13.28
N SER A 45 6.95 18.74 13.49
CA SER A 45 6.32 18.55 14.80
C SER A 45 6.16 17.09 15.21
N GLY A 46 6.38 16.18 14.26
CA GLY A 46 6.15 14.75 14.43
C GLY A 46 4.73 14.30 14.05
N GLU A 47 3.89 15.21 13.54
CA GLU A 47 2.53 14.89 13.10
C GLU A 47 2.55 14.14 11.76
N PRO A 48 1.85 12.97 11.62
CA PRO A 48 1.75 12.27 10.37
C PRO A 48 1.08 13.10 9.27
N LYS A 49 1.74 13.21 8.13
CA LYS A 49 1.25 13.88 6.90
C LYS A 49 1.16 12.91 5.72
N GLY A 50 1.47 11.67 5.92
CA GLY A 50 1.34 10.61 4.94
C GLY A 50 1.64 9.26 5.57
N TYR A 51 1.25 8.21 4.87
CA TYR A 51 1.53 6.84 5.31
C TYR A 51 1.72 5.88 4.14
N MET A 52 2.29 4.74 4.44
CA MET A 52 2.39 3.59 3.55
C MET A 52 2.24 2.31 4.37
N VAL A 53 1.45 1.36 3.86
CA VAL A 53 1.23 0.05 4.45
C VAL A 53 1.55 -1.03 3.43
N ALA A 54 2.50 -1.89 3.75
CA ALA A 54 2.90 -3.03 2.92
C ALA A 54 3.13 -4.26 3.80
N TYR A 55 2.86 -5.43 3.26
CA TYR A 55 3.04 -6.71 3.95
C TYR A 55 3.21 -7.84 2.94
N PRO A 56 3.81 -8.98 3.36
CA PRO A 56 3.94 -10.14 2.47
C PRO A 56 2.57 -10.69 2.07
N TRP A 57 2.42 -11.04 0.79
CA TRP A 57 1.18 -11.62 0.25
C TRP A 57 1.45 -12.58 -0.90
N ARG A 58 0.40 -13.25 -1.38
CA ARG A 58 0.48 -14.11 -2.57
C ARG A 58 0.57 -13.26 -3.84
N SER A 59 1.40 -13.69 -4.79
CA SER A 59 1.37 -13.14 -6.15
C SER A 59 0.02 -13.39 -6.81
N ASP A 60 -0.36 -12.51 -7.73
CA ASP A 60 -1.61 -12.60 -8.50
C ASP A 60 -2.86 -12.71 -7.61
N SER A 61 -2.79 -12.06 -6.45
CA SER A 61 -3.85 -11.98 -5.47
C SER A 61 -3.83 -10.61 -4.78
N ALA A 62 -4.99 -10.16 -4.30
CA ALA A 62 -5.12 -9.01 -3.43
C ALA A 62 -6.06 -9.36 -2.27
N PRO A 63 -5.78 -8.88 -1.05
CA PRO A 63 -6.69 -9.08 0.08
C PRO A 63 -8.05 -8.45 -0.20
N ALA A 64 -9.07 -8.92 0.50
CA ALA A 64 -10.38 -8.28 0.41
C ALA A 64 -10.31 -6.88 1.04
N LEU A 65 -10.97 -5.92 0.38
CA LEU A 65 -11.12 -4.57 0.92
C LEU A 65 -11.91 -4.61 2.23
N ASN A 66 -11.57 -3.70 3.13
CA ASN A 66 -12.28 -3.51 4.40
C ASN A 66 -12.42 -4.80 5.23
N THR A 67 -11.37 -5.63 5.25
CA THR A 67 -11.37 -6.93 5.94
C THR A 67 -10.13 -7.08 6.80
N LEU A 68 -10.27 -7.52 8.04
CA LEU A 68 -9.13 -7.91 8.88
C LEU A 68 -8.41 -9.13 8.28
N ILE A 69 -7.09 -9.12 8.32
CA ILE A 69 -6.24 -10.25 7.94
C ILE A 69 -5.96 -11.06 9.21
N GLU A 70 -6.23 -12.35 9.19
CA GLU A 70 -5.97 -13.23 10.35
C GLU A 70 -4.47 -13.49 10.52
N ALA A 71 -3.78 -13.76 9.41
CA ALA A 71 -2.33 -13.99 9.39
C ALA A 71 -1.74 -13.67 8.01
N ILE A 72 -0.44 -13.39 7.98
CA ILE A 72 0.32 -13.37 6.73
C ILE A 72 0.35 -14.80 6.18
N PRO A 73 0.02 -15.01 4.89
CA PRO A 73 0.03 -16.34 4.29
C PRO A 73 1.42 -17.00 4.33
N ASP A 74 1.50 -18.27 4.69
CA ASP A 74 2.75 -19.03 4.69
C ASP A 74 3.36 -19.17 3.28
N ASP A 75 2.54 -19.10 2.24
CA ASP A 75 2.90 -19.13 0.82
C ASP A 75 3.03 -17.73 0.20
N ALA A 76 3.21 -16.69 1.02
CA ALA A 76 3.49 -15.34 0.54
C ALA A 76 4.72 -15.34 -0.37
N SER A 77 4.61 -14.66 -1.52
CA SER A 77 5.63 -14.70 -2.57
C SER A 77 6.00 -13.32 -3.12
N VAL A 78 5.33 -12.27 -2.65
CA VAL A 78 5.63 -10.86 -2.99
C VAL A 78 5.45 -9.98 -1.76
N MET A 79 6.10 -8.83 -1.74
CA MET A 79 5.75 -7.74 -0.82
C MET A 79 4.59 -6.94 -1.46
N TYR A 80 3.43 -6.97 -0.86
CA TYR A 80 2.23 -6.29 -1.35
C TYR A 80 2.10 -4.91 -0.72
N LEU A 81 2.18 -3.87 -1.55
CA LEU A 81 1.87 -2.50 -1.13
C LEU A 81 0.36 -2.32 -1.16
N HIS A 82 -0.23 -2.34 0.04
CA HIS A 82 -1.67 -2.30 0.23
C HIS A 82 -2.22 -0.89 0.03
N ASP A 83 -1.57 0.10 0.68
CA ASP A 83 -2.08 1.46 0.71
C ASP A 83 -0.95 2.48 0.88
N MET A 84 -1.09 3.64 0.25
CA MET A 84 -0.20 4.79 0.40
C MET A 84 -0.95 6.09 0.11
N ALA A 85 -1.01 6.98 1.08
CA ALA A 85 -1.62 8.29 0.90
C ALA A 85 -0.80 9.43 1.53
N LEU A 86 -1.01 10.64 0.99
CA LEU A 86 -0.49 11.89 1.53
C LEU A 86 -1.63 12.85 1.84
N HIS A 87 -1.54 13.51 2.99
CA HIS A 87 -2.34 14.69 3.26
C HIS A 87 -2.09 15.75 2.18
N PRO A 88 -3.11 16.52 1.73
CA PRO A 88 -2.94 17.54 0.70
C PRO A 88 -1.76 18.50 0.96
N ASP A 89 -1.54 18.90 2.21
CA ASP A 89 -0.48 19.84 2.62
C ASP A 89 0.95 19.27 2.41
N ALA A 90 1.10 17.95 2.28
CA ALA A 90 2.38 17.30 2.04
C ALA A 90 2.62 16.97 0.55
N ARG A 91 1.75 17.40 -0.34
CA ARG A 91 1.88 17.16 -1.78
C ARG A 91 2.96 18.07 -2.40
N GLY A 92 3.51 17.65 -3.54
CA GLY A 92 4.49 18.43 -4.30
C GLY A 92 5.96 18.24 -3.86
N GLY A 93 6.24 17.63 -2.69
CA GLY A 93 7.60 17.44 -2.18
C GLY A 93 8.34 16.18 -2.66
N GLY A 94 7.79 15.42 -3.61
CA GLY A 94 8.42 14.17 -4.08
C GLY A 94 8.36 12.99 -3.09
N HIS A 95 7.69 13.16 -1.97
CA HIS A 95 7.61 12.17 -0.87
C HIS A 95 7.16 10.77 -1.29
N PRO A 96 6.16 10.60 -2.21
CA PRO A 96 5.76 9.27 -2.65
C PRO A 96 6.89 8.49 -3.30
N GLY A 97 7.70 9.13 -4.13
CA GLY A 97 8.87 8.49 -4.76
C GLY A 97 9.91 8.03 -3.74
N VAL A 98 10.16 8.82 -2.70
CA VAL A 98 11.06 8.45 -1.59
C VAL A 98 10.49 7.26 -0.82
N ALA A 99 9.19 7.24 -0.53
CA ALA A 99 8.53 6.13 0.16
C ALA A 99 8.63 4.82 -0.65
N VAL A 100 8.35 4.89 -1.96
CA VAL A 100 8.47 3.72 -2.86
C VAL A 100 9.92 3.22 -2.91
N ALA A 101 10.91 4.12 -3.01
CA ALA A 101 12.32 3.73 -3.01
C ALA A 101 12.72 3.01 -1.71
N ARG A 102 12.27 3.50 -0.55
CA ARG A 102 12.49 2.84 0.75
C ARG A 102 11.86 1.45 0.81
N LEU A 103 10.63 1.30 0.31
CA LEU A 103 9.98 -0.02 0.27
C LEU A 103 10.74 -0.99 -0.63
N VAL A 104 11.21 -0.53 -1.79
CA VAL A 104 12.03 -1.33 -2.71
C VAL A 104 13.30 -1.83 -2.03
N GLU A 105 14.04 -0.96 -1.35
CA GLU A 105 15.27 -1.34 -0.65
C GLU A 105 14.98 -2.31 0.53
N ALA A 106 13.93 -2.06 1.29
CA ALA A 106 13.51 -2.95 2.37
C ALA A 106 13.11 -4.34 1.87
N ALA A 107 12.34 -4.39 0.77
CA ALA A 107 11.90 -5.65 0.16
C ALA A 107 13.09 -6.45 -0.41
N LYS A 108 14.06 -5.79 -1.08
CA LYS A 108 15.29 -6.41 -1.54
C LYS A 108 16.12 -6.97 -0.39
N ALA A 109 16.30 -6.17 0.66
CA ALA A 109 17.06 -6.61 1.85
C ALA A 109 16.42 -7.81 2.55
N ALA A 110 15.08 -7.92 2.49
CA ALA A 110 14.33 -9.06 3.01
C ALA A 110 14.24 -10.25 2.03
N GLY A 111 14.81 -10.14 0.83
CA GLY A 111 14.85 -11.22 -0.17
C GLY A 111 13.57 -11.42 -0.96
N TRP A 112 12.65 -10.44 -0.97
CA TRP A 112 11.43 -10.53 -1.76
C TRP A 112 11.74 -10.37 -3.25
N PRO A 113 11.19 -11.24 -4.12
CA PRO A 113 11.50 -11.20 -5.56
C PRO A 113 10.76 -10.07 -6.28
N ALA A 114 9.67 -9.56 -5.71
CA ALA A 114 8.84 -8.55 -6.34
C ALA A 114 8.01 -7.74 -5.33
N LEU A 115 7.60 -6.55 -5.77
CA LEU A 115 6.50 -5.80 -5.16
C LEU A 115 5.25 -5.97 -6.02
N ALA A 116 4.07 -5.97 -5.39
CA ALA A 116 2.78 -5.97 -6.07
C ALA A 116 1.83 -4.96 -5.44
N LEU A 117 0.88 -4.45 -6.21
CA LEU A 117 -0.17 -3.52 -5.74
C LEU A 117 -1.40 -3.56 -6.65
N VAL A 118 -2.50 -3.00 -6.17
CA VAL A 118 -3.63 -2.58 -7.02
C VAL A 118 -3.64 -1.06 -7.09
N ALA A 119 -3.37 -0.52 -8.29
CA ALA A 119 -3.50 0.91 -8.58
C ALA A 119 -4.98 1.25 -8.80
N VAL A 120 -5.45 2.30 -8.14
CA VAL A 120 -6.81 2.88 -8.29
C VAL A 120 -6.69 4.39 -8.50
N ASN A 121 -7.80 5.08 -8.73
CA ASN A 121 -7.84 6.54 -8.89
C ASN A 121 -6.86 7.05 -9.96
N ASP A 122 -6.80 6.37 -11.09
CA ASP A 122 -5.91 6.70 -12.22
C ASP A 122 -4.41 6.77 -11.86
N ALA A 123 -3.98 6.10 -10.77
CA ALA A 123 -2.61 6.15 -10.30
C ALA A 123 -1.64 5.24 -11.10
N ALA A 124 -2.11 4.42 -12.02
CA ALA A 124 -1.26 3.51 -12.79
C ALA A 124 -0.07 4.21 -13.49
N PRO A 125 -0.19 5.43 -14.09
CA PRO A 125 0.95 6.15 -14.67
C PRO A 125 2.00 6.56 -13.62
N PHE A 126 1.59 6.87 -12.38
CA PHE A 126 2.54 7.12 -11.28
C PHE A 126 3.33 5.86 -10.97
N TRP A 127 2.68 4.72 -10.80
CA TRP A 127 3.34 3.45 -10.49
C TRP A 127 4.25 2.97 -11.63
N ALA A 128 3.85 3.20 -12.88
CA ALA A 128 4.68 2.86 -14.04
C ALA A 128 6.04 3.61 -14.02
N ARG A 129 6.06 4.89 -13.63
CA ARG A 129 7.30 5.67 -13.46
C ARG A 129 8.21 5.12 -12.35
N HIS A 130 7.63 4.34 -11.43
CA HIS A 130 8.36 3.65 -10.37
C HIS A 130 8.67 2.18 -10.69
N GLY A 131 8.59 1.79 -11.97
CA GLY A 131 9.00 0.47 -12.46
C GLY A 131 7.97 -0.64 -12.27
N PHE A 132 6.73 -0.30 -11.91
CA PHE A 132 5.65 -1.26 -11.91
C PHE A 132 5.06 -1.42 -13.31
N VAL A 133 4.73 -2.65 -13.67
CA VAL A 133 4.06 -2.98 -14.94
C VAL A 133 2.71 -3.63 -14.66
N VAL A 134 1.72 -3.33 -15.49
CA VAL A 134 0.40 -3.96 -15.40
C VAL A 134 0.55 -5.45 -15.68
N ARG A 135 -0.05 -6.25 -14.82
CA ARG A 135 -0.12 -7.70 -14.97
C ARG A 135 -1.57 -8.14 -14.95
N GLU A 136 -2.01 -8.66 -16.08
CA GLU A 136 -3.37 -9.17 -16.25
C GLU A 136 -3.38 -10.68 -16.04
N THR A 137 -4.20 -11.15 -15.11
CA THR A 137 -4.46 -12.57 -14.90
C THR A 137 -5.95 -12.79 -14.72
N PRO A 138 -6.49 -13.97 -15.09
CA PRO A 138 -7.90 -14.26 -14.91
C PRO A 138 -8.36 -14.12 -13.45
N GLU A 139 -7.51 -14.53 -12.50
CA GLU A 139 -7.76 -14.46 -11.06
C GLU A 139 -7.93 -13.01 -10.60
N MET A 140 -7.08 -12.11 -11.09
CA MET A 140 -7.15 -10.69 -10.75
C MET A 140 -8.27 -9.96 -11.47
N ALA A 141 -8.68 -10.39 -12.67
CA ALA A 141 -9.74 -9.72 -13.43
C ALA A 141 -11.06 -9.62 -12.64
N ALA A 142 -11.49 -10.74 -12.03
CA ALA A 142 -12.70 -10.77 -11.19
C ALA A 142 -12.54 -9.91 -9.91
N LYS A 143 -11.35 -9.92 -9.32
CA LYS A 143 -11.04 -9.13 -8.11
C LYS A 143 -11.04 -7.64 -8.41
N LEU A 144 -10.41 -7.21 -9.49
CA LEU A 144 -10.31 -5.80 -9.91
C LEU A 144 -11.68 -5.17 -10.18
N ALA A 145 -12.65 -5.94 -10.63
CA ALA A 145 -14.01 -5.45 -10.85
C ALA A 145 -14.64 -4.85 -9.58
N SER A 146 -14.21 -5.27 -8.40
CA SER A 146 -14.66 -4.71 -7.10
C SER A 146 -13.97 -3.40 -6.72
N TYR A 147 -12.87 -3.02 -7.38
CA TYR A 147 -12.10 -1.80 -7.10
C TYR A 147 -12.44 -0.63 -8.03
N GLY A 148 -13.14 -0.88 -9.13
CA GLY A 148 -13.47 0.13 -10.14
C GLY A 148 -12.86 -0.18 -11.52
N SER A 149 -13.34 0.51 -12.55
CA SER A 149 -12.95 0.26 -13.95
C SER A 149 -11.50 0.68 -14.27
N ASP A 150 -10.93 1.59 -13.49
CA ASP A 150 -9.56 2.09 -13.60
C ASP A 150 -8.54 1.24 -12.84
N ALA A 151 -9.01 0.31 -11.99
CA ALA A 151 -8.15 -0.54 -11.18
C ALA A 151 -7.21 -1.41 -12.02
N ARG A 152 -5.93 -1.45 -11.64
CA ARG A 152 -4.90 -2.26 -12.32
C ARG A 152 -4.05 -2.98 -11.29
N TYR A 153 -3.94 -4.29 -11.42
CA TYR A 153 -2.91 -5.02 -10.69
C TYR A 153 -1.56 -4.78 -11.34
N MET A 154 -0.58 -4.36 -10.55
CA MET A 154 0.74 -4.00 -11.07
C MET A 154 1.83 -4.68 -10.24
N VAL A 155 2.89 -5.09 -10.91
CA VAL A 155 4.03 -5.82 -10.32
C VAL A 155 5.34 -5.15 -10.73
N ARG A 156 6.27 -5.07 -9.79
CA ARG A 156 7.65 -4.65 -10.01
C ARG A 156 8.60 -5.76 -9.54
N SER A 157 9.39 -6.34 -10.44
CA SER A 157 10.51 -7.24 -10.10
C SER A 157 11.62 -6.46 -9.39
N LEU A 158 12.32 -7.10 -8.45
CA LEU A 158 13.36 -6.51 -7.61
C LEU A 158 14.76 -7.03 -7.92
#